data_502ee99bfd2004550f135d4b2da3b2aa
#
_entry.id   502ee99bfd2004550f135d4b2da3b2aa
#
_cell.length_a   1.000
_cell.length_b   1.000
_cell.length_c   1.000
_cell.angle_alpha   90.00
_cell.angle_beta   90.00
_cell.angle_gamma   90.00
#
_symmetry.space_group_name_H-M   'P 1'
#
loop_
_entity.id
_entity.type
_entity.pdbx_description
1 polymer ?
#
loop_
_entity_poly.entity_id
_entity_poly.type
_entity_poly.pdbx_seq_one_letter_code
_entity_poly.pdbx_strand_id
1 'polypeptide(L)'
;MMLKSNNTIQIGVVGVGYLGRRHLEHTMQLKDAECCGFFDKDAERSALIAQESGAKSHNSMAALIESANIITIVVPTVDHFSVAQVCINAGKHVFIEKPICETVEELSLIHI
;
A
#
# COMPACT_ATOMS: atom_id res chain seq x y z
N MET A 1 13.95 -21.50 -9.82
CA MET A 1 13.59 -21.18 -9.14
C MET A 1 13.44 -19.84 -8.88
N MET A 2 14.01 -19.11 -8.57
CA MET A 2 13.77 -17.85 -8.20
C MET A 2 13.53 -16.88 -9.25
N LEU A 3 13.65 -17.17 -10.49
CA LEU A 3 13.34 -16.28 -11.58
C LEU A 3 11.91 -15.82 -11.57
N LYS A 4 11.04 -16.68 -11.05
CA LYS A 4 9.65 -16.32 -10.98
C LYS A 4 9.41 -15.07 -10.16
N SER A 5 10.05 -14.95 -9.01
CA SER A 5 9.81 -13.80 -8.17
C SER A 5 10.37 -12.53 -8.80
N ASN A 6 11.37 -12.63 -9.66
CA ASN A 6 11.90 -11.45 -10.30
C ASN A 6 10.93 -10.84 -11.30
N ASN A 7 10.01 -11.66 -11.82
CA ASN A 7 9.06 -11.19 -12.82
C ASN A 7 7.67 -10.93 -12.26
N THR A 8 7.45 -11.25 -11.00
CA THR A 8 6.14 -11.09 -10.41
C THR A 8 6.00 -9.70 -9.82
N ILE A 9 4.90 -9.03 -10.18
CA ILE A 9 4.61 -7.71 -9.63
C ILE A 9 4.20 -7.84 -8.19
N GLN A 10 4.82 -7.04 -7.33
CA GLN A 10 4.54 -7.06 -5.90
C GLN A 10 3.69 -5.84 -5.54
N ILE A 11 2.54 -6.08 -4.94
CA ILE A 11 1.61 -5.03 -4.55
C ILE A 11 1.52 -4.94 -3.04
N GLY A 12 1.75 -3.75 -2.51
CA GLY A 12 1.63 -3.50 -1.08
C GLY A 12 0.49 -2.55 -0.79
N VAL A 13 -0.03 -2.59 0.43
CA VAL A 13 -1.14 -1.75 0.85
C VAL A 13 -0.72 -0.92 2.04
N VAL A 14 -0.92 0.40 1.98
CA VAL A 14 -0.68 1.28 3.11
C VAL A 14 -2.03 1.71 3.66
N GLY A 15 -2.28 1.35 4.93
CA GLY A 15 -3.54 1.65 5.58
C GLY A 15 -4.51 0.49 5.46
N VAL A 16 -4.80 -0.16 6.59
CA VAL A 16 -5.71 -1.32 6.57
C VAL A 16 -6.88 -1.14 7.50
N GLY A 17 -7.47 0.08 7.50
CA GLY A 17 -8.78 0.28 8.09
C GLY A 17 -9.80 -0.49 7.28
N TYR A 18 -11.08 -0.15 7.43
CA TYR A 18 -12.13 -0.94 6.78
C TYR A 18 -11.91 -1.09 5.27
N LEU A 19 -11.73 0.02 4.58
CA LEU A 19 -11.59 -0.03 3.12
C LEU A 19 -10.22 -0.61 2.72
N GLY A 20 -9.18 -0.27 3.46
CA GLY A 20 -7.85 -0.79 3.15
C GLY A 20 -7.79 -2.30 3.31
N ARG A 21 -8.49 -2.84 4.29
CA ARG A 21 -8.54 -4.28 4.46
C ARG A 21 -9.18 -4.95 3.25
N ARG A 22 -10.22 -4.33 2.69
CA ARG A 22 -10.84 -4.89 1.49
C ARG A 22 -9.89 -4.89 0.31
N HIS A 23 -9.11 -3.82 0.16
CA HIS A 23 -8.10 -3.79 -0.90
C HIS A 23 -7.02 -4.85 -0.67
N LEU A 24 -6.64 -5.04 0.59
CA LEU A 24 -5.65 -6.06 0.91
C LEU A 24 -6.17 -7.45 0.51
N GLU A 25 -7.40 -7.74 0.84
CA GLU A 25 -7.99 -9.04 0.52
C GLU A 25 -8.08 -9.26 -0.99
N HIS A 26 -8.46 -8.22 -1.73
CA HIS A 26 -8.51 -8.32 -3.17
C HIS A 26 -7.11 -8.56 -3.76
N THR A 27 -6.13 -7.85 -3.25
CA THR A 27 -4.76 -7.99 -3.73
C THR A 27 -4.25 -9.41 -3.53
N MET A 28 -4.61 -10.01 -2.40
CA MET A 28 -4.15 -11.36 -2.10
C MET A 28 -4.77 -12.40 -3.03
N GLN A 29 -5.85 -12.05 -3.72
CA GLN A 29 -6.52 -12.99 -4.63
C GLN A 29 -6.11 -12.82 -6.08
N LEU A 30 -5.26 -11.86 -6.39
CA LEU A 30 -4.83 -11.65 -7.76
C LEU A 30 -3.97 -12.80 -8.24
N LYS A 31 -4.11 -13.16 -9.51
CA LYS A 31 -3.37 -14.28 -10.06
C LYS A 31 -2.04 -13.87 -10.67
N ASP A 32 -2.00 -12.65 -11.24
CA ASP A 32 -0.82 -12.20 -11.96
C ASP A 32 0.09 -11.31 -11.14
N ALA A 33 -0.19 -11.18 -9.86
CA ALA A 33 0.60 -10.34 -8.96
C ALA A 33 0.59 -10.99 -7.59
N GLU A 34 1.53 -10.57 -6.76
CA GLU A 34 1.63 -11.06 -5.40
C GLU A 34 1.44 -9.93 -4.42
N CYS A 35 0.81 -10.22 -3.29
CA CYS A 35 0.67 -9.26 -2.22
C CYS A 35 1.92 -9.34 -1.35
N CYS A 36 2.73 -8.27 -1.33
CA CYS A 36 3.94 -8.30 -0.51
C CYS A 36 3.65 -7.88 0.93
N GLY A 37 2.39 -7.57 1.24
CA GLY A 37 2.02 -7.24 2.60
C GLY A 37 1.44 -5.85 2.72
N PHE A 38 1.42 -5.35 3.96
CA PHE A 38 0.82 -4.06 4.23
C PHE A 38 1.57 -3.34 5.34
N PHE A 39 1.29 -2.06 5.49
CA PHE A 39 1.77 -1.27 6.60
C PHE A 39 0.64 -0.39 7.12
N ASP A 40 0.48 -0.32 8.43
CA ASP A 40 -0.45 0.59 9.09
C ASP A 40 0.25 1.10 10.34
N LYS A 41 0.12 2.40 10.59
CA LYS A 41 0.78 2.98 11.75
C LYS A 41 0.17 2.55 13.08
N ASP A 42 -1.03 1.98 13.05
CA ASP A 42 -1.70 1.48 14.25
C ASP A 42 -1.22 0.05 14.49
N ALA A 43 -0.41 -0.14 15.52
CA ALA A 43 0.21 -1.43 15.77
C ALA A 43 -0.80 -2.51 16.12
N GLU A 44 -1.86 -2.17 16.88
CA GLU A 44 -2.86 -3.14 17.23
C GLU A 44 -3.66 -3.59 16.02
N ARG A 45 -4.02 -2.64 15.16
CA ARG A 45 -4.72 -2.99 13.93
C ARG A 45 -3.86 -3.86 13.04
N SER A 46 -2.57 -3.53 12.95
CA SER A 46 -1.64 -4.31 12.14
C SER A 46 -1.57 -5.76 12.61
N ALA A 47 -1.48 -5.97 13.91
CA ALA A 47 -1.39 -7.31 14.45
C ALA A 47 -2.68 -8.10 14.17
N LEU A 48 -3.82 -7.46 14.35
CA LEU A 48 -5.10 -8.11 14.12
C LEU A 48 -5.27 -8.50 12.65
N ILE A 49 -4.98 -7.56 11.75
CA ILE A 49 -5.16 -7.81 10.33
C ILE A 49 -4.18 -8.89 9.84
N ALA A 50 -2.95 -8.87 10.33
CA ALA A 50 -1.99 -9.90 9.95
C ALA A 50 -2.48 -11.29 10.38
N GLN A 51 -3.03 -11.36 11.59
CA GLN A 51 -3.52 -12.63 12.08
C GLN A 51 -4.72 -13.12 11.30
N GLU A 52 -5.64 -12.23 10.97
CA GLU A 52 -6.88 -12.64 10.31
C GLU A 52 -6.70 -12.87 8.81
N SER A 53 -5.85 -12.12 8.15
CA SER A 53 -5.69 -12.23 6.71
C SER A 53 -4.56 -13.16 6.29
N GLY A 54 -3.59 -13.35 7.16
CA GLY A 54 -2.38 -14.09 6.78
C GLY A 54 -1.39 -13.25 6.00
N ALA A 55 -1.69 -11.98 5.76
CA ALA A 55 -0.78 -11.11 5.03
C ALA A 55 0.36 -10.63 5.94
N LYS A 56 1.48 -10.28 5.34
CA LYS A 56 2.62 -9.83 6.10
C LYS A 56 2.46 -8.39 6.55
N SER A 57 2.66 -8.14 7.82
CA SER A 57 2.66 -6.79 8.38
C SER A 57 4.09 -6.30 8.42
N HIS A 58 4.38 -5.21 7.70
CA HIS A 58 5.72 -4.65 7.73
C HIS A 58 5.88 -3.72 8.92
N ASN A 59 7.08 -3.66 9.46
CA ASN A 59 7.35 -2.85 10.65
C ASN A 59 7.43 -1.36 10.34
N SER A 60 7.63 -1.02 9.09
CA SER A 60 7.73 0.38 8.70
C SER A 60 7.22 0.54 7.28
N MET A 61 6.83 1.77 6.94
CA MET A 61 6.40 2.05 5.58
C MET A 61 7.58 1.88 4.63
N ALA A 62 8.78 2.22 5.06
CA ALA A 62 9.95 2.06 4.21
C ALA A 62 10.17 0.60 3.82
N ALA A 63 9.97 -0.32 4.77
CA ALA A 63 10.13 -1.74 4.47
C ALA A 63 9.10 -2.21 3.46
N LEU A 64 7.85 -1.76 3.59
CA LEU A 64 6.83 -2.11 2.62
C LEU A 64 7.16 -1.56 1.24
N ILE A 65 7.56 -0.29 1.18
CA ILE A 65 7.87 0.36 -0.09
C ILE A 65 8.99 -0.38 -0.81
N GLU A 66 10.00 -0.80 -0.06
CA GLU A 66 11.12 -1.50 -0.66
C GLU A 66 10.68 -2.83 -1.28
N SER A 67 9.69 -3.47 -0.70
CA SER A 67 9.21 -4.77 -1.16
C SER A 67 8.24 -4.69 -2.33
N ALA A 68 7.69 -3.53 -2.63
CA ALA A 68 6.59 -3.40 -3.56
C ALA A 68 6.99 -2.75 -4.86
N ASN A 69 6.25 -3.06 -5.92
CA ASN A 69 6.35 -2.36 -7.19
C ASN A 69 5.20 -1.36 -7.29
N ILE A 70 4.03 -1.74 -6.77
CA ILE A 70 2.83 -0.92 -6.79
C ILE A 70 2.33 -0.81 -5.37
N ILE A 71 1.93 0.39 -4.96
CA ILE A 71 1.46 0.63 -3.62
C ILE A 71 0.06 1.22 -3.67
N THR A 72 -0.88 0.54 -3.01
CA THR A 72 -2.25 1.03 -2.86
C THR A 72 -2.33 1.79 -1.55
N ILE A 73 -2.73 3.06 -1.62
CA ILE A 73 -2.77 3.94 -0.46
C ILE A 73 -4.19 4.14 -0.01
N VAL A 74 -4.52 3.70 1.21
CA VAL A 74 -5.87 3.79 1.77
C VAL A 74 -5.79 4.36 3.18
N VAL A 75 -5.15 5.50 3.32
CA VAL A 75 -5.04 6.20 4.60
C VAL A 75 -6.01 7.37 4.61
N PRO A 76 -6.25 7.99 5.77
CA PRO A 76 -7.11 9.15 5.81
C PRO A 76 -6.65 10.22 4.82
N THR A 77 -7.62 10.99 4.31
CA THR A 77 -7.34 11.96 3.26
C THR A 77 -6.19 12.90 3.60
N VAL A 78 -6.09 13.29 4.86
CA VAL A 78 -5.06 14.26 5.24
C VAL A 78 -3.65 13.68 5.04
N ASP A 79 -3.52 12.35 5.01
CA ASP A 79 -2.22 11.72 4.85
C ASP A 79 -1.92 11.30 3.42
N HIS A 80 -2.87 11.45 2.50
CA HIS A 80 -2.68 10.96 1.13
C HIS A 80 -1.45 11.57 0.46
N PHE A 81 -1.32 12.89 0.57
CA PHE A 81 -0.25 13.57 -0.12
C PHE A 81 1.13 13.12 0.36
N SER A 82 1.32 13.10 1.68
CA SER A 82 2.65 12.77 2.20
C SER A 82 3.03 11.32 1.90
N VAL A 83 2.08 10.40 2.03
CA VAL A 83 2.37 8.99 1.76
C VAL A 83 2.65 8.79 0.28
N ALA A 84 1.83 9.39 -0.59
CA ALA A 84 2.01 9.22 -2.02
C ALA A 84 3.35 9.78 -2.47
N GLN A 85 3.76 10.91 -1.90
CA GLN A 85 5.02 11.53 -2.29
C GLN A 85 6.21 10.65 -1.94
N VAL A 86 6.19 10.01 -0.77
CA VAL A 86 7.26 9.11 -0.39
C VAL A 86 7.34 7.94 -1.37
N CYS A 87 6.21 7.38 -1.75
CA CYS A 87 6.19 6.26 -2.67
C CYS A 87 6.69 6.66 -4.06
N ILE A 88 6.23 7.81 -4.55
CA ILE A 88 6.63 8.28 -5.86
C ILE A 88 8.13 8.59 -5.89
N ASN A 89 8.63 9.20 -4.81
CA ASN A 89 10.06 9.49 -4.74
C ASN A 89 10.91 8.23 -4.72
N ALA A 90 10.34 7.12 -4.28
CA ALA A 90 11.04 5.84 -4.29
C ALA A 90 10.91 5.12 -5.63
N GLY A 91 10.27 5.75 -6.60
CA GLY A 91 10.14 5.16 -7.92
C GLY A 91 9.05 4.13 -8.06
N LYS A 92 8.07 4.15 -7.15
CA LYS A 92 7.00 3.16 -7.17
C LYS A 92 5.75 3.70 -7.84
N HIS A 93 4.95 2.80 -8.40
CA HIS A 93 3.65 3.16 -8.92
C HIS A 93 2.66 3.21 -7.77
N VAL A 94 1.71 4.12 -7.86
CA VAL A 94 0.81 4.40 -6.75
C VAL A 94 -0.64 4.37 -7.20
N PHE A 95 -1.50 3.73 -6.41
CA PHE A 95 -2.94 3.76 -6.57
C PHE A 95 -3.53 4.34 -5.29
N ILE A 96 -4.27 5.43 -5.40
CA ILE A 96 -4.80 6.12 -4.23
C ILE A 96 -6.32 6.03 -4.23
N GLU A 97 -6.87 5.55 -3.11
CA GLU A 97 -8.32 5.45 -2.95
C GLU A 97 -8.92 6.85 -2.77
N LYS A 98 -10.11 7.05 -3.30
CA LYS A 98 -10.79 8.34 -3.19
C LYS A 98 -11.29 8.60 -1.78
N PRO A 99 -11.36 9.88 -1.37
CA PRO A 99 -10.87 11.03 -2.10
C PRO A 99 -9.35 11.08 -2.09
N ILE A 100 -8.77 11.58 -3.19
CA ILE A 100 -7.32 11.53 -3.35
C ILE A 100 -6.63 12.48 -2.38
N CYS A 101 -7.20 13.67 -2.18
CA CYS A 101 -6.63 14.66 -1.28
C CYS A 101 -7.71 15.64 -0.89
N GLU A 102 -7.41 16.49 0.10
CA GLU A 102 -8.40 17.44 0.60
C GLU A 102 -8.50 18.69 -0.23
N THR A 103 -7.46 19.06 -0.94
CA THR A 103 -7.46 20.30 -1.71
C THR A 103 -7.00 20.05 -3.13
N VAL A 104 -7.37 21.00 -4.00
CA VAL A 104 -6.94 20.94 -5.39
C VAL A 104 -5.43 21.12 -5.48
N GLU A 105 -4.86 21.93 -4.60
CA GLU A 105 -3.41 22.13 -4.59
C GLU A 105 -2.67 20.84 -4.30
N GLU A 106 -3.16 20.08 -3.33
CA GLU A 106 -2.52 18.80 -3.04
C GLU A 106 -2.60 17.86 -4.22
N LEU A 107 -3.74 17.85 -4.89
CA LEU A 107 -3.91 17.00 -6.05
C LEU A 107 -2.90 17.34 -7.15
N SER A 108 -2.69 18.63 -7.40
CA SER A 108 -1.78 19.03 -8.45
C SER A 108 -0.33 18.66 -8.13
N LEU A 109 0.01 18.56 -6.83
CA LEU A 109 1.36 18.17 -6.44
C LEU A 109 1.58 16.68 -6.52
N ILE A 110 0.52 15.89 -6.35
CA ILE A 110 0.63 14.43 -6.44
C ILE A 110 0.65 13.98 -7.89
N HIS A 111 -0.05 14.69 -8.72
CA HIS A 111 -0.20 14.30 -10.10
C HIS A 111 1.14 14.37 -10.83
N ILE A 112 1.59 13.28 -11.33
CA ILE A 112 2.85 13.20 -12.01
C ILE A 112 2.67 12.54 -13.36
#